data_f6f45fa6b16ce098ca0b7e9dbd356c7f
#
_entry.id   f6f45fa6b16ce098ca0b7e9dbd356c7f
#
_cell.length_a   1.000
_cell.length_b   1.000
_cell.length_c   1.000
_cell.angle_alpha   90.00
_cell.angle_beta   90.00
_cell.angle_gamma   90.00
#
_symmetry.space_group_name_H-M   'P 1'
#
loop_
_entity.id
_entity.type
_entity.pdbx_description
1 polymer ?
#
loop_
_entity_poly.entity_id
_entity_poly.type
_entity_poly.pdbx_seq_one_letter_code
_entity_poly.pdbx_strand_id
1 'polypeptide(L)'
;MKTKGQFRLAVIMMMLVSMLAACGSDNEKPSASPSASETGAPATGEASESASASAPDSKPITFTFFDQNVGDAFNNPVAQEVTKRTGVMLEIQQPTGNPSEKLNLMLASNDLPDLMAISRGDLLNKYIAAGALTPLNDLIDQYGPHIKEMYGDMLNKTRHTDGKNYYLANWYGLEQYPIFGFLMRMDVLKELGAVDKAENGQPFTAQEFVDLLKSYKAKYPTVDGKSTYPLTFNGENTGAITGTFKGMFGLMPYYETNGEIKADVKDPKYIEMIKFMNSLYTQGLIDPEWATNKTAQYEQKLSSGTIFSTADAFWNAGKPNAILKEEAKDQTKKEEAQFFPYKVVADGVDPAKTTFGPKSSLGWDGIGISKSNKDPVRAIQFLDFLASEEGQYLLMWGVEGVHWDMKDGKHVPKPEVLEGFKKDWGGYSLKSGIRKWTWTIKNGPGSDGTPYDLIGRYETDKVADLAIKNLADTSFDTAPYDNLGPSGGTPEAIMQQKVNELSSKYFPRMVMAPNEGEAVKLYEKMLQEMETAGLSKLEKVYTENFTKRAELWK
;
A
#
# COMPACT_ATOMS: atom_id res chain seq x y z
N MET A 1 5.69 -52.60 -30.08
CA MET A 1 5.03 -52.15 -31.30
C MET A 1 4.89 -50.62 -31.16
N LYS A 2 5.80 -49.82 -31.75
CA LYS A 2 5.76 -49.12 -33.05
C LYS A 2 4.42 -48.39 -33.19
N THR A 3 4.34 -47.08 -33.34
CA THR A 3 4.92 -46.11 -34.32
C THR A 3 4.72 -44.68 -33.80
N LYS A 4 5.66 -43.79 -33.72
CA LYS A 4 6.22 -42.78 -34.63
C LYS A 4 5.18 -41.95 -35.41
N GLY A 5 5.21 -40.61 -35.23
CA GLY A 5 4.57 -39.62 -36.09
C GLY A 5 5.11 -38.21 -35.80
N GLN A 6 6.22 -37.85 -36.45
CA GLN A 6 6.74 -36.47 -36.58
C GLN A 6 5.96 -35.71 -37.67
N PHE A 7 5.70 -34.43 -37.49
CA PHE A 7 5.46 -33.47 -38.57
C PHE A 7 5.90 -32.06 -38.11
N ARG A 8 7.05 -31.63 -38.47
CA ARG A 8 7.52 -30.80 -39.60
C ARG A 8 7.10 -29.35 -39.50
N LEU A 9 8.14 -28.56 -39.26
CA LEU A 9 8.42 -27.16 -39.55
C LEU A 9 7.94 -26.71 -40.95
N ALA A 10 7.38 -25.52 -41.08
CA ALA A 10 7.41 -24.74 -42.32
C ALA A 10 7.64 -23.26 -42.01
N VAL A 11 8.82 -22.81 -42.35
CA VAL A 11 9.28 -21.42 -42.52
C VAL A 11 8.70 -20.91 -43.83
N ILE A 12 8.13 -19.69 -43.86
CA ILE A 12 8.03 -18.87 -45.07
C ILE A 12 8.45 -17.44 -44.69
N MET A 13 9.55 -17.07 -45.31
CA MET A 13 10.21 -15.76 -45.41
C MET A 13 9.90 -15.21 -46.80
N MET A 14 9.44 -13.95 -46.90
CA MET A 14 9.47 -13.09 -48.09
C MET A 14 9.22 -11.64 -47.60
N MET A 15 10.21 -10.80 -47.53
CA MET A 15 10.97 -10.02 -48.50
C MET A 15 10.13 -9.03 -49.31
N LEU A 16 10.37 -7.73 -49.00
CA LEU A 16 10.89 -6.60 -49.82
C LEU A 16 9.93 -6.11 -50.94
N VAL A 17 9.71 -4.84 -51.17
CA VAL A 17 10.57 -3.73 -51.61
C VAL A 17 9.72 -2.46 -51.84
N SER A 18 10.12 -1.32 -51.28
CA SER A 18 10.30 0.06 -51.78
C SER A 18 9.40 0.68 -52.84
N MET A 19 9.10 1.99 -52.68
CA MET A 19 9.53 3.19 -53.45
C MET A 19 8.73 4.42 -53.00
N LEU A 20 9.34 5.42 -52.51
CA LEU A 20 9.82 6.72 -52.99
C LEU A 20 9.05 7.38 -54.14
N ALA A 21 8.55 8.60 -53.89
CA ALA A 21 8.65 9.84 -54.66
C ALA A 21 7.67 10.86 -54.05
N ALA A 22 8.03 11.98 -53.54
CA ALA A 22 8.82 13.14 -53.86
C ALA A 22 8.02 14.29 -54.52
N CYS A 23 8.19 15.49 -53.92
CA CYS A 23 8.06 16.85 -54.46
C CYS A 23 6.63 17.37 -54.74
N GLY A 24 6.30 18.61 -54.48
CA GLY A 24 7.00 19.85 -54.18
C GLY A 24 6.00 20.96 -53.90
N SER A 25 6.49 21.96 -53.21
CA SER A 25 6.43 23.42 -53.37
C SER A 25 5.13 24.05 -53.95
N ASP A 26 4.64 25.19 -53.52
CA ASP A 26 5.23 26.49 -53.19
C ASP A 26 4.23 27.42 -52.51
N ASN A 27 4.77 28.31 -51.69
CA ASN A 27 4.53 29.75 -51.51
C ASN A 27 3.12 30.36 -51.69
N GLU A 28 2.66 31.11 -50.67
CA GLU A 28 2.74 32.58 -50.68
C GLU A 28 2.08 33.20 -49.46
N LYS A 29 2.83 34.09 -48.81
CA LYS A 29 2.35 35.23 -48.02
C LYS A 29 2.08 36.41 -48.97
N PRO A 30 1.33 37.47 -48.65
CA PRO A 30 1.65 38.35 -47.54
C PRO A 30 0.48 39.17 -46.91
N SER A 31 0.75 39.67 -45.70
CA SER A 31 0.77 41.06 -45.24
C SER A 31 -0.52 41.89 -45.16
N ALA A 32 -0.88 42.41 -43.99
CA ALA A 32 -0.68 43.75 -43.48
C ALA A 32 -1.73 44.12 -42.42
N SER A 33 -1.26 44.54 -41.27
CA SER A 33 -1.94 45.51 -40.37
C SER A 33 -2.00 46.88 -41.02
N PRO A 34 -2.77 47.90 -40.51
CA PRO A 34 -2.59 48.42 -39.17
C PRO A 34 -3.79 49.16 -38.50
N SER A 35 -3.60 49.46 -37.21
CA SER A 35 -3.75 50.75 -36.49
C SER A 35 -5.10 51.13 -35.86
N ALA A 36 -5.10 51.15 -34.53
CA ALA A 36 -5.14 52.25 -33.56
C ALA A 36 -6.44 53.08 -33.44
N SER A 37 -6.96 53.22 -32.26
CA SER A 37 -6.93 54.40 -31.34
C SER A 37 -8.02 54.30 -30.27
N GLU A 38 -7.62 54.34 -29.00
CA GLU A 38 -7.92 55.28 -27.91
C GLU A 38 -9.40 55.63 -27.65
N THR A 39 -9.96 55.48 -26.45
CA THR A 39 -9.82 56.27 -25.21
C THR A 39 -10.97 55.96 -24.26
N GLY A 40 -10.71 55.98 -22.96
CA GLY A 40 -11.70 56.35 -21.94
C GLY A 40 -11.93 55.37 -20.79
N ALA A 41 -11.19 55.52 -19.71
CA ALA A 41 -11.60 55.10 -18.36
C ALA A 41 -12.53 56.19 -17.76
N PRO A 42 -13.23 55.97 -16.60
CA PRO A 42 -12.70 55.41 -15.37
C PRO A 42 -13.65 54.58 -14.47
N ALA A 43 -13.04 53.78 -13.63
CA ALA A 43 -13.15 53.60 -12.18
C ALA A 43 -14.34 52.89 -11.50
N THR A 44 -13.93 51.98 -10.68
CA THR A 44 -14.30 51.51 -9.33
C THR A 44 -15.26 50.36 -9.19
N GLY A 45 -14.72 49.33 -8.56
CA GLY A 45 -15.44 48.19 -8.02
C GLY A 45 -14.47 47.06 -7.68
N GLU A 46 -13.85 47.12 -6.48
CA GLU A 46 -13.05 46.00 -5.95
C GLU A 46 -13.95 44.79 -5.75
N ALA A 47 -13.75 43.80 -6.56
CA ALA A 47 -14.13 42.40 -6.28
C ALA A 47 -12.84 41.61 -6.20
N SER A 48 -12.59 41.05 -5.02
CA SER A 48 -11.48 40.12 -4.73
C SER A 48 -11.55 38.95 -5.70
N GLU A 49 -10.75 39.01 -6.75
CA GLU A 49 -10.50 37.84 -7.61
C GLU A 49 -9.57 36.90 -6.85
N SER A 50 -10.13 35.75 -6.48
CA SER A 50 -9.35 34.55 -6.19
C SER A 50 -8.41 34.32 -7.38
N ALA A 51 -7.12 34.41 -7.16
CA ALA A 51 -6.11 34.20 -8.18
C ALA A 51 -6.16 32.72 -8.64
N SER A 52 -6.89 32.47 -9.70
CA SER A 52 -6.75 31.26 -10.50
C SER A 52 -5.32 31.27 -11.07
N ALA A 53 -4.48 30.38 -10.60
CA ALA A 53 -3.13 30.21 -11.12
C ALA A 53 -3.24 29.92 -12.62
N SER A 54 -2.86 30.89 -13.45
CA SER A 54 -2.77 30.75 -14.90
C SER A 54 -1.82 29.58 -15.21
N ALA A 55 -2.27 28.63 -16.03
CA ALA A 55 -1.44 27.58 -16.57
C ALA A 55 -0.16 28.19 -17.18
N PRO A 56 1.01 27.63 -16.90
CA PRO A 56 2.23 28.14 -17.48
C PRO A 56 2.16 28.05 -19.00
N ASP A 57 2.56 29.12 -19.68
CA ASP A 57 2.63 29.29 -21.15
C ASP A 57 3.72 28.39 -21.74
N SER A 58 3.77 27.12 -21.33
CA SER A 58 4.81 26.16 -21.64
C SER A 58 4.28 25.14 -22.65
N LYS A 59 5.07 24.86 -23.67
CA LYS A 59 4.78 23.83 -24.68
C LYS A 59 4.46 22.49 -24.01
N PRO A 60 3.48 21.73 -24.52
CA PRO A 60 3.23 20.37 -24.03
C PRO A 60 4.50 19.52 -24.04
N ILE A 61 4.69 18.74 -22.97
CA ILE A 61 5.82 17.81 -22.83
C ILE A 61 5.31 16.42 -22.47
N THR A 62 6.01 15.39 -22.93
CA THR A 62 5.76 14.01 -22.54
C THR A 62 6.92 13.51 -21.71
N PHE A 63 6.62 12.96 -20.52
CA PHE A 63 7.59 12.25 -19.70
C PHE A 63 7.30 10.75 -19.73
N THR A 64 8.34 9.96 -19.84
CA THR A 64 8.28 8.52 -19.55
C THR A 64 8.22 8.32 -18.04
N PHE A 65 7.30 7.47 -17.58
CA PHE A 65 7.14 7.19 -16.16
C PHE A 65 7.08 5.69 -15.91
N PHE A 66 8.01 5.16 -15.14
CA PHE A 66 7.93 3.80 -14.63
C PHE A 66 7.25 3.81 -13.26
N ASP A 67 6.04 3.24 -13.21
CA ASP A 67 5.33 2.98 -11.95
C ASP A 67 5.29 1.47 -11.68
N GLN A 68 5.92 1.03 -10.61
CA GLN A 68 5.94 -0.40 -10.27
C GLN A 68 4.56 -1.00 -9.93
N ASN A 69 3.57 -0.17 -9.61
CA ASN A 69 2.22 -0.60 -9.22
C ASN A 69 1.21 -0.55 -10.37
N VAL A 70 1.44 0.31 -11.36
CA VAL A 70 0.45 0.63 -12.38
C VAL A 70 1.10 0.66 -13.76
N GLY A 71 0.52 -0.09 -14.68
CA GLY A 71 0.97 -0.12 -16.07
C GLY A 71 -0.09 0.34 -17.08
N ASP A 72 -1.19 0.91 -16.61
CA ASP A 72 -2.28 1.36 -17.47
C ASP A 72 -1.93 2.68 -18.17
N ALA A 73 -2.50 2.90 -19.34
CA ALA A 73 -2.27 4.12 -20.09
C ALA A 73 -2.85 5.35 -19.36
N PHE A 74 -2.09 6.45 -19.35
CA PHE A 74 -2.48 7.73 -18.73
C PHE A 74 -3.42 8.50 -19.66
N ASN A 75 -4.67 8.01 -19.84
CA ASN A 75 -5.62 8.54 -20.82
C ASN A 75 -7.08 8.60 -20.35
N ASN A 76 -7.36 8.23 -19.09
CA ASN A 76 -8.69 8.35 -18.49
C ASN A 76 -9.06 9.81 -18.15
N PRO A 77 -10.30 10.13 -17.78
CA PRO A 77 -10.74 11.50 -17.53
C PRO A 77 -9.86 12.29 -16.55
N VAL A 78 -9.41 11.66 -15.44
CA VAL A 78 -8.48 12.29 -14.49
C VAL A 78 -7.14 12.61 -15.17
N ALA A 79 -6.57 11.65 -15.88
CA ALA A 79 -5.30 11.84 -16.60
C ALA A 79 -5.38 12.95 -17.67
N GLN A 80 -6.50 13.03 -18.39
CA GLN A 80 -6.73 14.09 -19.37
C GLN A 80 -6.82 15.46 -18.70
N GLU A 81 -7.51 15.58 -17.57
CA GLU A 81 -7.60 16.85 -16.83
C GLU A 81 -6.25 17.24 -16.21
N VAL A 82 -5.47 16.29 -15.67
CA VAL A 82 -4.08 16.53 -15.23
C VAL A 82 -3.24 17.06 -16.38
N THR A 83 -3.28 16.41 -17.55
CA THR A 83 -2.55 16.86 -18.75
C THR A 83 -2.97 18.26 -19.18
N LYS A 84 -4.26 18.56 -19.16
CA LYS A 84 -4.81 19.88 -19.50
C LYS A 84 -4.31 20.97 -18.55
N ARG A 85 -4.26 20.69 -17.22
CA ARG A 85 -3.82 21.65 -16.19
C ARG A 85 -2.32 21.89 -16.20
N THR A 86 -1.53 20.85 -16.47
CA THR A 86 -0.07 20.90 -16.34
C THR A 86 0.66 21.03 -17.67
N GLY A 87 0.03 20.71 -18.79
CA GLY A 87 0.68 20.55 -20.09
C GLY A 87 1.62 19.33 -20.15
N VAL A 88 1.56 18.42 -19.16
CA VAL A 88 2.39 17.21 -19.07
C VAL A 88 1.57 15.98 -19.44
N MET A 89 2.03 15.21 -20.39
CA MET A 89 1.56 13.86 -20.71
C MET A 89 2.52 12.83 -20.12
N LEU A 90 1.99 11.69 -19.71
CA LEU A 90 2.81 10.59 -19.22
C LEU A 90 2.70 9.37 -20.15
N GLU A 91 3.85 8.85 -20.52
CA GLU A 91 4.00 7.53 -21.11
C GLU A 91 4.35 6.54 -20.01
N ILE A 92 3.33 5.83 -19.49
CA ILE A 92 3.50 4.88 -18.41
C ILE A 92 4.18 3.62 -18.94
N GLN A 93 5.33 3.32 -18.37
CA GLN A 93 6.07 2.09 -18.68
C GLN A 93 5.55 0.97 -17.78
N GLN A 94 4.96 -0.04 -18.39
CA GLN A 94 4.37 -1.15 -17.69
C GLN A 94 5.44 -2.09 -17.12
N PRO A 95 5.35 -2.45 -15.84
CA PRO A 95 6.18 -3.53 -15.30
C PRO A 95 5.73 -4.87 -15.89
N THR A 96 6.56 -5.46 -16.76
CA THR A 96 6.37 -6.84 -17.23
C THR A 96 7.15 -7.78 -16.33
N GLY A 97 6.46 -8.73 -15.68
CA GLY A 97 7.07 -9.65 -14.71
C GLY A 97 7.28 -9.01 -13.34
N ASN A 98 8.42 -9.29 -12.70
CA ASN A 98 8.76 -8.73 -11.38
C ASN A 98 9.24 -7.28 -11.50
N PRO A 99 8.54 -6.28 -10.94
CA PRO A 99 8.93 -4.88 -11.03
C PRO A 99 10.33 -4.58 -10.48
N SER A 100 10.73 -5.26 -9.40
CA SER A 100 12.06 -5.06 -8.79
C SER A 100 13.19 -5.56 -9.70
N GLU A 101 12.99 -6.66 -10.44
CA GLU A 101 13.94 -7.15 -11.44
C GLU A 101 14.05 -6.16 -12.59
N LYS A 102 12.94 -5.63 -13.08
CA LYS A 102 12.93 -4.63 -14.13
C LYS A 102 13.68 -3.37 -13.71
N LEU A 103 13.45 -2.87 -12.50
CA LEU A 103 14.17 -1.73 -11.94
C LEU A 103 15.69 -2.01 -11.81
N ASN A 104 16.10 -3.20 -11.33
CA ASN A 104 17.52 -3.55 -11.30
C ASN A 104 18.15 -3.57 -12.70
N LEU A 105 17.43 -4.04 -13.72
CA LEU A 105 17.91 -4.03 -15.12
C LEU A 105 18.03 -2.60 -15.66
N MET A 106 17.03 -1.73 -15.42
CA MET A 106 17.08 -0.32 -15.81
C MET A 106 18.29 0.40 -15.18
N LEU A 107 18.53 0.15 -13.89
CA LEU A 107 19.70 0.73 -13.20
C LEU A 107 21.01 0.23 -13.81
N ALA A 108 21.13 -1.08 -14.08
CA ALA A 108 22.34 -1.68 -14.64
C ALA A 108 22.63 -1.23 -16.08
N SER A 109 21.58 -1.03 -16.89
CA SER A 109 21.71 -0.55 -18.27
C SER A 109 21.80 0.98 -18.39
N ASN A 110 21.55 1.71 -17.30
CA ASN A 110 21.39 3.17 -17.27
C ASN A 110 20.33 3.68 -18.28
N ASP A 111 19.33 2.83 -18.57
CA ASP A 111 18.16 3.18 -19.40
C ASP A 111 17.00 3.55 -18.45
N LEU A 112 17.02 4.81 -18.03
CA LEU A 112 16.12 5.31 -16.99
C LEU A 112 15.02 6.18 -17.60
N PRO A 113 13.75 5.95 -17.24
CA PRO A 113 12.65 6.85 -17.59
C PRO A 113 12.80 8.20 -16.89
N ASP A 114 12.01 9.19 -17.30
CA ASP A 114 12.07 10.54 -16.73
C ASP A 114 11.62 10.60 -15.27
N LEU A 115 10.57 9.87 -14.93
CA LEU A 115 10.00 9.75 -13.59
C LEU A 115 9.93 8.28 -13.17
N MET A 116 10.04 8.02 -11.87
CA MET A 116 10.06 6.68 -11.33
C MET A 116 9.33 6.59 -9.99
N ALA A 117 8.43 5.64 -9.86
CA ALA A 117 7.88 5.19 -8.58
C ALA A 117 8.62 3.90 -8.16
N ILE A 118 9.39 3.97 -7.09
CA ILE A 118 10.27 2.90 -6.62
C ILE A 118 9.94 2.58 -5.16
N SER A 119 9.84 1.29 -4.81
CA SER A 119 9.68 0.88 -3.42
C SER A 119 10.74 1.48 -2.53
N ARG A 120 10.29 2.13 -1.45
CA ARG A 120 11.19 2.66 -0.42
C ARG A 120 11.97 1.51 0.21
N GLY A 121 13.25 1.75 0.49
CA GLY A 121 14.16 0.74 1.04
C GLY A 121 15.34 0.46 0.14
N ASP A 122 15.80 -0.78 0.11
CA ASP A 122 17.04 -1.19 -0.56
C ASP A 122 17.12 -0.77 -2.02
N LEU A 123 16.02 -0.90 -2.75
CA LEU A 123 16.01 -0.60 -4.18
C LEU A 123 16.15 0.90 -4.43
N LEU A 124 15.37 1.72 -3.73
CA LEU A 124 15.48 3.18 -3.81
C LEU A 124 16.86 3.67 -3.37
N ASN A 125 17.41 3.10 -2.29
CA ASN A 125 18.76 3.41 -1.82
C ASN A 125 19.85 3.06 -2.86
N LYS A 126 19.70 1.96 -3.61
CA LYS A 126 20.60 1.62 -4.73
C LYS A 126 20.57 2.68 -5.83
N TYR A 127 19.38 3.17 -6.18
CA TYR A 127 19.23 4.24 -7.17
C TYR A 127 19.88 5.54 -6.71
N ILE A 128 19.72 5.92 -5.44
CA ILE A 128 20.37 7.10 -4.86
C ILE A 128 21.89 6.93 -4.85
N ALA A 129 22.40 5.79 -4.36
CA ALA A 129 23.82 5.51 -4.30
C ALA A 129 24.49 5.47 -5.67
N ALA A 130 23.77 5.01 -6.71
CA ALA A 130 24.24 5.02 -8.10
C ALA A 130 24.18 6.41 -8.75
N GLY A 131 23.64 7.43 -8.07
CA GLY A 131 23.44 8.77 -8.65
C GLY A 131 22.40 8.80 -9.77
N ALA A 132 21.47 7.84 -9.79
CA ALA A 132 20.45 7.68 -10.81
C ALA A 132 19.25 8.63 -10.63
N LEU A 133 19.11 9.24 -9.44
CA LEU A 133 18.06 10.20 -9.12
C LEU A 133 18.62 11.62 -8.93
N THR A 134 17.82 12.59 -9.28
CA THR A 134 18.12 14.02 -9.12
C THR A 134 17.81 14.44 -7.69
N PRO A 135 18.72 15.17 -6.98
CA PRO A 135 18.39 15.83 -5.72
C PRO A 135 17.27 16.85 -5.93
N LEU A 136 16.26 16.84 -5.05
CA LEU A 136 15.05 17.64 -5.21
C LEU A 136 15.06 18.96 -4.44
N ASN A 137 15.98 19.18 -3.49
CA ASN A 137 15.95 20.32 -2.57
C ASN A 137 15.85 21.66 -3.30
N ASP A 138 16.78 21.97 -4.21
CA ASP A 138 16.79 23.24 -4.94
C ASP A 138 15.57 23.37 -5.88
N LEU A 139 15.11 22.25 -6.45
CA LEU A 139 13.91 22.23 -7.30
C LEU A 139 12.65 22.50 -6.49
N ILE A 140 12.52 21.89 -5.31
CA ILE A 140 11.40 22.14 -4.38
C ILE A 140 11.44 23.59 -3.89
N ASP A 141 12.64 24.10 -3.55
CA ASP A 141 12.78 25.45 -3.04
C ASP A 141 12.36 26.52 -4.04
N GLN A 142 12.66 26.31 -5.32
CA GLN A 142 12.38 27.29 -6.35
C GLN A 142 11.02 27.08 -7.04
N TYR A 143 10.55 25.84 -7.18
CA TYR A 143 9.41 25.50 -8.04
C TYR A 143 8.35 24.62 -7.36
N GLY A 144 8.51 24.27 -6.06
CA GLY A 144 7.65 23.35 -5.33
C GLY A 144 6.92 23.97 -4.12
N PRO A 145 6.17 25.10 -4.27
CA PRO A 145 5.51 25.73 -3.14
C PRO A 145 4.45 24.84 -2.49
N HIS A 146 3.65 24.11 -3.29
CA HIS A 146 2.63 23.18 -2.78
C HIS A 146 3.26 21.94 -2.14
N ILE A 147 4.37 21.44 -2.68
CA ILE A 147 5.13 20.36 -2.05
C ILE A 147 5.58 20.80 -0.65
N LYS A 148 6.13 22.01 -0.49
CA LYS A 148 6.54 22.53 0.83
C LYS A 148 5.36 22.63 1.79
N GLU A 149 4.25 23.17 1.35
CA GLU A 149 3.05 23.36 2.16
C GLU A 149 2.45 22.02 2.59
N MET A 150 2.24 21.12 1.64
CA MET A 150 1.49 19.90 1.86
C MET A 150 2.29 18.81 2.58
N TYR A 151 3.57 18.68 2.26
CA TYR A 151 4.45 17.72 2.94
C TYR A 151 4.93 18.25 4.30
N GLY A 152 5.19 19.55 4.43
CA GLY A 152 5.70 20.14 5.68
C GLY A 152 6.88 19.34 6.24
N ASP A 153 6.81 18.96 7.51
CA ASP A 153 7.87 18.19 8.18
C ASP A 153 8.13 16.79 7.59
N MET A 154 7.21 16.27 6.75
CA MET A 154 7.45 15.01 6.07
C MET A 154 8.65 15.08 5.11
N LEU A 155 8.98 16.25 4.57
CA LEU A 155 10.20 16.42 3.76
C LEU A 155 11.47 16.12 4.57
N ASN A 156 11.50 16.48 5.86
CA ASN A 156 12.62 16.13 6.73
C ASN A 156 12.75 14.60 6.88
N LYS A 157 11.61 13.90 6.95
CA LYS A 157 11.58 12.44 7.10
C LYS A 157 11.97 11.69 5.82
N THR A 158 11.96 12.33 4.64
CA THR A 158 12.41 11.74 3.38
C THR A 158 13.87 12.07 3.02
N ARG A 159 14.60 12.78 3.88
CA ARG A 159 16.03 13.06 3.66
C ARG A 159 16.85 11.78 3.70
N HIS A 160 17.72 11.65 2.72
CA HIS A 160 18.77 10.65 2.70
C HIS A 160 19.93 11.05 3.64
N THR A 161 20.86 10.13 3.91
CA THR A 161 21.98 10.32 4.86
C THR A 161 22.90 11.49 4.51
N ASP A 162 22.88 11.98 3.29
CA ASP A 162 23.60 13.20 2.84
C ASP A 162 22.80 14.50 3.03
N GLY A 163 21.64 14.43 3.68
CA GLY A 163 20.74 15.56 3.96
C GLY A 163 19.87 15.99 2.79
N LYS A 164 19.90 15.30 1.65
CA LYS A 164 19.13 15.64 0.47
C LYS A 164 17.88 14.79 0.33
N ASN A 165 16.86 15.36 -0.29
CA ASN A 165 15.67 14.64 -0.74
C ASN A 165 15.90 14.18 -2.20
N TYR A 166 15.62 12.91 -2.50
CA TYR A 166 15.71 12.33 -3.84
C TYR A 166 14.36 11.83 -4.35
N TYR A 167 13.35 11.85 -3.49
CA TYR A 167 12.01 11.40 -3.80
C TYR A 167 10.97 12.12 -2.95
N LEU A 168 9.74 12.10 -3.41
CA LEU A 168 8.55 12.40 -2.65
C LEU A 168 7.84 11.10 -2.25
N ALA A 169 7.33 11.02 -1.04
CA ALA A 169 6.54 9.87 -0.61
C ALA A 169 5.23 9.81 -1.42
N ASN A 170 4.87 8.63 -1.91
CA ASN A 170 3.68 8.46 -2.75
C ASN A 170 2.37 8.65 -1.99
N TRP A 171 2.35 8.28 -0.71
CA TRP A 171 1.21 8.44 0.20
C TRP A 171 1.72 8.77 1.59
N TYR A 172 1.43 9.92 2.15
CA TYR A 172 2.09 10.43 3.33
C TYR A 172 1.13 11.01 4.38
N GLY A 173 1.68 11.21 5.58
CA GLY A 173 0.94 11.62 6.76
C GLY A 173 0.43 10.42 7.56
N LEU A 174 0.45 10.56 8.88
CA LEU A 174 -0.09 9.55 9.77
C LEU A 174 -1.61 9.68 9.88
N GLU A 175 -2.30 8.58 9.71
CA GLU A 175 -3.72 8.48 9.92
C GLU A 175 -4.01 7.30 10.86
N GLN A 176 -4.84 7.52 11.86
CA GLN A 176 -5.31 6.47 12.76
C GLN A 176 -6.36 5.60 12.03
N TYR A 177 -5.85 4.64 11.28
CA TYR A 177 -6.68 3.71 10.53
C TYR A 177 -6.10 2.30 10.66
N PRO A 178 -6.88 1.35 11.21
CA PRO A 178 -6.37 0.01 11.48
C PRO A 178 -6.04 -0.73 10.19
N ILE A 179 -5.10 -1.67 10.30
CA ILE A 179 -4.71 -2.54 9.19
C ILE A 179 -5.12 -3.96 9.49
N PHE A 180 -4.53 -4.56 10.52
CA PHE A 180 -4.72 -5.96 10.86
C PHE A 180 -5.71 -6.15 12.01
N GLY A 181 -6.26 -7.36 12.09
CA GLY A 181 -7.13 -7.79 13.18
C GLY A 181 -7.50 -9.26 13.05
N PHE A 182 -8.10 -9.82 14.10
CA PHE A 182 -8.77 -11.09 13.99
C PHE A 182 -10.13 -10.87 13.34
N LEU A 183 -10.27 -11.33 12.10
CA LEU A 183 -11.53 -11.23 11.37
C LEU A 183 -12.41 -12.40 11.79
N MET A 184 -13.53 -12.12 12.47
CA MET A 184 -14.46 -13.13 12.96
C MET A 184 -15.86 -12.91 12.37
N ARG A 185 -16.55 -14.01 12.09
CA ARG A 185 -17.95 -14.01 11.63
C ARG A 185 -18.86 -13.49 12.74
N MET A 186 -19.52 -12.34 12.52
CA MET A 186 -20.37 -11.71 13.54
C MET A 186 -21.60 -12.56 13.89
N ASP A 187 -22.24 -13.16 12.90
CA ASP A 187 -23.39 -14.07 13.11
C ASP A 187 -22.99 -15.25 14.01
N VAL A 188 -21.83 -15.83 13.77
CA VAL A 188 -21.30 -16.93 14.59
C VAL A 188 -20.95 -16.46 16.01
N LEU A 189 -20.32 -15.29 16.17
CA LEU A 189 -20.05 -14.70 17.50
C LEU A 189 -21.32 -14.55 18.31
N LYS A 190 -22.40 -14.05 17.68
CA LYS A 190 -23.71 -13.90 18.33
C LYS A 190 -24.31 -15.25 18.75
N GLU A 191 -24.23 -16.25 17.86
CA GLU A 191 -24.72 -17.60 18.16
C GLU A 191 -23.90 -18.34 19.22
N LEU A 192 -22.65 -17.94 19.43
CA LEU A 192 -21.78 -18.44 20.51
C LEU A 192 -21.91 -17.61 21.81
N GLY A 193 -22.82 -16.63 21.85
CA GLY A 193 -23.12 -15.85 23.06
C GLY A 193 -22.24 -14.63 23.28
N ALA A 194 -21.40 -14.24 22.30
CA ALA A 194 -20.52 -13.08 22.40
C ALA A 194 -21.12 -11.80 21.78
N VAL A 195 -22.43 -11.58 21.94
CA VAL A 195 -23.20 -10.49 21.30
C VAL A 195 -22.63 -9.11 21.65
N ASP A 196 -22.42 -8.84 22.95
CA ASP A 196 -21.97 -7.52 23.41
C ASP A 196 -20.60 -7.14 22.82
N LYS A 197 -19.65 -8.09 22.79
CA LYS A 197 -18.32 -7.86 22.21
C LYS A 197 -18.38 -7.73 20.68
N ALA A 198 -19.23 -8.53 20.04
CA ALA A 198 -19.42 -8.47 18.60
C ALA A 198 -19.97 -7.11 18.13
N GLU A 199 -20.86 -6.48 18.89
CA GLU A 199 -21.50 -5.21 18.52
C GLU A 199 -20.78 -3.98 19.07
N ASN A 200 -20.21 -4.08 20.27
CA ASN A 200 -19.64 -2.94 20.99
C ASN A 200 -18.13 -2.81 20.87
N GLY A 201 -17.45 -3.76 20.22
CA GLY A 201 -16.02 -3.69 19.94
C GLY A 201 -15.12 -3.80 21.16
N GLN A 202 -15.61 -4.40 22.25
CA GLN A 202 -14.77 -4.70 23.39
C GLN A 202 -13.74 -5.77 23.01
N PRO A 203 -12.48 -5.64 23.47
CA PRO A 203 -11.45 -6.61 23.15
C PRO A 203 -11.76 -7.98 23.77
N PHE A 204 -11.39 -9.03 23.05
CA PHE A 204 -11.37 -10.39 23.57
C PHE A 204 -10.03 -10.64 24.28
N THR A 205 -10.05 -11.39 25.38
CA THR A 205 -8.83 -11.96 25.92
C THR A 205 -8.37 -13.16 25.08
N ALA A 206 -7.10 -13.56 25.20
CA ALA A 206 -6.59 -14.77 24.56
C ALA A 206 -7.42 -16.00 24.89
N GLN A 207 -7.81 -16.16 26.18
CA GLN A 207 -8.61 -17.30 26.62
C GLN A 207 -10.02 -17.29 26.03
N GLU A 208 -10.72 -16.13 26.00
CA GLU A 208 -12.03 -16.02 25.35
C GLU A 208 -11.97 -16.38 23.88
N PHE A 209 -10.92 -15.95 23.18
CA PHE A 209 -10.72 -16.30 21.77
C PHE A 209 -10.55 -17.81 21.58
N VAL A 210 -9.72 -18.45 22.40
CA VAL A 210 -9.54 -19.93 22.40
C VAL A 210 -10.87 -20.65 22.65
N ASP A 211 -11.66 -20.18 23.62
CA ASP A 211 -12.94 -20.80 23.98
C ASP A 211 -13.98 -20.64 22.87
N LEU A 212 -13.99 -19.51 22.16
CA LEU A 212 -14.82 -19.31 20.97
C LEU A 212 -14.41 -20.25 19.82
N LEU A 213 -13.11 -20.41 19.57
CA LEU A 213 -12.63 -21.37 18.55
C LEU A 213 -13.05 -22.80 18.87
N LYS A 214 -12.93 -23.24 20.15
CA LYS A 214 -13.37 -24.55 20.61
C LYS A 214 -14.88 -24.73 20.47
N SER A 215 -15.65 -23.73 20.88
CA SER A 215 -17.11 -23.72 20.82
C SER A 215 -17.60 -23.81 19.37
N TYR A 216 -16.95 -23.08 18.45
CA TYR A 216 -17.24 -23.20 17.02
C TYR A 216 -16.98 -24.62 16.51
N LYS A 217 -15.82 -25.20 16.78
CA LYS A 217 -15.46 -26.54 16.35
C LYS A 217 -16.43 -27.61 16.88
N ALA A 218 -16.88 -27.46 18.13
CA ALA A 218 -17.85 -28.37 18.75
C ALA A 218 -19.27 -28.23 18.16
N LYS A 219 -19.71 -26.97 17.92
CA LYS A 219 -21.06 -26.68 17.42
C LYS A 219 -21.22 -26.95 15.93
N TYR A 220 -20.15 -26.70 15.15
CA TYR A 220 -20.15 -26.81 13.70
C TYR A 220 -19.02 -27.74 13.21
N PRO A 221 -19.09 -29.06 13.46
CA PRO A 221 -18.05 -29.97 12.97
C PRO A 221 -18.00 -30.04 11.44
N THR A 222 -19.16 -29.80 10.80
CA THR A 222 -19.31 -29.71 9.35
C THR A 222 -20.32 -28.61 8.97
N VAL A 223 -20.11 -27.99 7.81
CA VAL A 223 -21.07 -27.10 7.14
C VAL A 223 -21.24 -27.61 5.71
N ASP A 224 -22.48 -27.89 5.31
CA ASP A 224 -22.84 -28.45 4.00
C ASP A 224 -21.99 -29.69 3.62
N GLY A 225 -21.75 -30.59 4.61
CA GLY A 225 -20.98 -31.82 4.45
C GLY A 225 -19.46 -31.64 4.38
N LYS A 226 -18.94 -30.41 4.48
CA LYS A 226 -17.50 -30.10 4.51
C LYS A 226 -17.02 -29.90 5.94
N SER A 227 -15.81 -30.36 6.24
CA SER A 227 -15.16 -30.10 7.52
C SER A 227 -14.95 -28.61 7.74
N THR A 228 -15.12 -28.16 8.99
CA THR A 228 -14.90 -26.78 9.38
C THR A 228 -13.57 -26.61 10.09
N TYR A 229 -13.00 -25.44 9.97
CA TYR A 229 -11.83 -25.04 10.74
C TYR A 229 -12.11 -23.73 11.46
N PRO A 230 -11.91 -23.68 12.79
CA PRO A 230 -12.12 -22.44 13.54
C PRO A 230 -11.29 -21.26 13.02
N LEU A 231 -10.04 -21.52 12.63
CA LEU A 231 -9.08 -20.51 12.19
C LEU A 231 -8.32 -21.00 10.95
N THR A 232 -8.19 -20.14 9.93
CA THR A 232 -7.36 -20.37 8.76
C THR A 232 -6.57 -19.12 8.40
N PHE A 233 -5.57 -19.24 7.52
CA PHE A 233 -4.73 -18.13 7.08
C PHE A 233 -4.42 -18.22 5.59
N ASN A 234 -4.04 -17.08 5.00
CA ASN A 234 -3.45 -17.00 3.67
C ASN A 234 -1.94 -17.30 3.75
N GLY A 235 -1.52 -18.47 3.31
CA GLY A 235 -0.11 -18.88 3.35
C GLY A 235 0.83 -18.05 2.47
N GLU A 236 0.30 -17.33 1.48
CA GLU A 236 1.07 -16.39 0.65
C GLU A 236 1.24 -15.02 1.31
N ASN A 237 0.43 -14.70 2.32
CA ASN A 237 0.47 -13.41 3.03
C ASN A 237 0.86 -13.60 4.51
N THR A 238 2.05 -14.14 4.76
CA THR A 238 2.55 -14.34 6.13
C THR A 238 2.70 -13.03 6.90
N GLY A 239 2.86 -11.89 6.20
CA GLY A 239 2.91 -10.56 6.80
C GLY A 239 1.63 -10.18 7.53
N ALA A 240 0.45 -10.50 6.97
CA ALA A 240 -0.83 -10.25 7.63
C ALA A 240 -1.01 -11.14 8.87
N ILE A 241 -0.64 -12.43 8.77
CA ILE A 241 -0.69 -13.36 9.90
C ILE A 241 0.19 -12.84 11.04
N THR A 242 1.48 -12.59 10.74
CA THR A 242 2.42 -12.10 11.76
C THR A 242 2.05 -10.71 12.26
N GLY A 243 1.55 -9.81 11.43
CA GLY A 243 1.08 -8.49 11.83
C GLY A 243 -0.07 -8.56 12.83
N THR A 244 -1.05 -9.45 12.61
CA THR A 244 -2.17 -9.65 13.53
C THR A 244 -1.72 -10.25 14.87
N PHE A 245 -0.93 -11.33 14.85
CA PHE A 245 -0.47 -11.96 16.09
C PHE A 245 0.54 -11.09 16.85
N LYS A 246 1.45 -10.41 16.17
CA LYS A 246 2.32 -9.39 16.79
C LYS A 246 1.49 -8.27 17.43
N GLY A 247 0.44 -7.82 16.74
CA GLY A 247 -0.49 -6.83 17.28
C GLY A 247 -1.11 -7.27 18.60
N MET A 248 -1.58 -8.51 18.69
CA MET A 248 -2.14 -9.12 19.88
C MET A 248 -1.17 -9.09 21.08
N PHE A 249 0.12 -9.30 20.84
CA PHE A 249 1.18 -9.31 21.85
C PHE A 249 1.83 -7.94 22.08
N GLY A 250 1.42 -6.89 21.36
CA GLY A 250 2.04 -5.57 21.44
C GLY A 250 3.51 -5.59 21.03
N LEU A 251 3.85 -6.39 20.00
CA LEU A 251 5.17 -6.45 19.41
C LEU A 251 5.36 -5.31 18.41
N MET A 252 6.48 -4.62 18.49
CA MET A 252 6.90 -3.61 17.52
C MET A 252 7.72 -4.26 16.40
N PRO A 253 7.93 -3.57 15.25
CA PRO A 253 8.78 -4.08 14.16
C PRO A 253 10.21 -4.40 14.60
N TYR A 254 10.69 -3.72 15.61
CA TYR A 254 11.98 -3.93 16.24
C TYR A 254 11.84 -3.89 17.76
N TYR A 255 12.73 -4.59 18.45
CA TYR A 255 12.85 -4.57 19.90
C TYR A 255 13.94 -3.57 20.31
N GLU A 256 13.52 -2.45 20.92
CA GLU A 256 14.45 -1.44 21.41
C GLU A 256 14.84 -1.72 22.86
N THR A 257 16.14 -1.81 23.12
CA THR A 257 16.67 -2.03 24.46
C THR A 257 18.02 -1.33 24.65
N ASN A 258 18.14 -0.54 25.73
CA ASN A 258 19.37 0.19 26.09
C ASN A 258 19.94 1.07 24.97
N GLY A 259 19.07 1.66 24.13
CA GLY A 259 19.47 2.48 22.99
C GLY A 259 19.94 1.68 21.77
N GLU A 260 19.79 0.38 21.79
CA GLU A 260 20.07 -0.50 20.66
C GLU A 260 18.79 -1.03 20.02
N ILE A 261 18.78 -1.14 18.71
CA ILE A 261 17.70 -1.74 17.92
C ILE A 261 18.03 -3.21 17.68
N LYS A 262 17.17 -4.07 18.15
CA LYS A 262 17.24 -5.53 17.97
C LYS A 262 16.14 -6.01 17.04
N ALA A 263 16.38 -7.12 16.36
CA ALA A 263 15.34 -7.78 15.58
C ALA A 263 14.19 -8.23 16.51
N ASP A 264 12.95 -8.05 16.06
CA ASP A 264 11.75 -8.38 16.83
C ASP A 264 11.67 -9.84 17.28
N VAL A 265 12.31 -10.76 16.52
CA VAL A 265 12.45 -12.17 16.90
C VAL A 265 13.17 -12.38 18.22
N LYS A 266 13.92 -11.39 18.71
CA LYS A 266 14.60 -11.41 20.03
C LYS A 266 13.75 -10.80 21.16
N ASP A 267 12.62 -10.17 20.87
CA ASP A 267 11.71 -9.72 21.92
C ASP A 267 11.16 -10.95 22.67
N PRO A 268 11.21 -10.97 24.00
CA PRO A 268 10.64 -12.07 24.79
C PRO A 268 9.17 -12.40 24.46
N LYS A 269 8.40 -11.44 23.99
CA LYS A 269 7.02 -11.65 23.55
C LYS A 269 6.92 -12.49 22.28
N TYR A 270 7.98 -12.53 21.43
CA TYR A 270 7.93 -13.27 20.18
C TYR A 270 7.78 -14.77 20.39
N ILE A 271 8.55 -15.36 21.31
CA ILE A 271 8.41 -16.78 21.62
C ILE A 271 7.07 -17.10 22.27
N GLU A 272 6.52 -16.20 23.10
CA GLU A 272 5.21 -16.39 23.69
C GLU A 272 4.10 -16.36 22.61
N MET A 273 4.21 -15.49 21.62
CA MET A 273 3.35 -15.51 20.44
C MET A 273 3.42 -16.87 19.69
N ILE A 274 4.62 -17.38 19.47
CA ILE A 274 4.81 -18.69 18.81
C ILE A 274 4.21 -19.83 19.62
N LYS A 275 4.40 -19.86 20.95
CA LYS A 275 3.79 -20.84 21.85
C LYS A 275 2.26 -20.80 21.76
N PHE A 276 1.68 -19.59 21.77
CA PHE A 276 0.25 -19.42 21.62
C PHE A 276 -0.25 -19.98 20.29
N MET A 277 0.38 -19.62 19.17
CA MET A 277 0.01 -20.13 17.85
C MET A 277 0.16 -21.64 17.75
N ASN A 278 1.25 -22.21 18.31
CA ASN A 278 1.47 -23.65 18.37
C ASN A 278 0.38 -24.35 19.20
N SER A 279 -0.03 -23.76 20.33
CA SER A 279 -1.11 -24.30 21.15
C SER A 279 -2.45 -24.37 20.40
N LEU A 280 -2.77 -23.36 19.59
CA LEU A 280 -3.94 -23.38 18.72
C LEU A 280 -3.85 -24.51 17.67
N TYR A 281 -2.67 -24.68 17.07
CA TYR A 281 -2.44 -25.73 16.06
C TYR A 281 -2.56 -27.14 16.67
N THR A 282 -1.90 -27.41 17.79
CA THR A 282 -1.88 -28.72 18.44
C THR A 282 -3.25 -29.12 18.99
N GLN A 283 -4.11 -28.15 19.33
CA GLN A 283 -5.52 -28.38 19.68
C GLN A 283 -6.41 -28.58 18.45
N GLY A 284 -5.84 -28.52 17.23
CA GLY A 284 -6.58 -28.65 15.97
C GLY A 284 -7.58 -27.51 15.74
N LEU A 285 -7.26 -26.31 16.21
CA LEU A 285 -8.07 -25.10 16.04
C LEU A 285 -7.67 -24.32 14.78
N ILE A 286 -6.48 -24.59 14.23
CA ILE A 286 -6.00 -24.03 12.97
C ILE A 286 -6.15 -25.05 11.85
N ASP A 287 -6.56 -24.60 10.68
CA ASP A 287 -6.56 -25.35 9.43
C ASP A 287 -5.17 -25.96 9.17
N PRO A 288 -5.01 -27.30 9.06
CA PRO A 288 -3.70 -27.92 8.91
C PRO A 288 -3.00 -27.55 7.59
N GLU A 289 -3.75 -27.09 6.59
CA GLU A 289 -3.24 -26.72 5.27
C GLU A 289 -2.86 -25.22 5.17
N TRP A 290 -3.05 -24.45 6.24
CA TRP A 290 -2.91 -22.99 6.21
C TRP A 290 -1.63 -22.49 5.53
N ALA A 291 -0.49 -23.14 5.81
CA ALA A 291 0.81 -22.72 5.29
C ALA A 291 0.97 -22.91 3.76
N THR A 292 0.10 -23.68 3.15
CA THR A 292 0.08 -23.94 1.70
C THR A 292 -1.12 -23.32 1.00
N ASN A 293 -2.04 -22.69 1.73
CA ASN A 293 -3.17 -22.00 1.14
C ASN A 293 -2.68 -20.86 0.23
N LYS A 294 -3.01 -20.97 -1.04
CA LYS A 294 -2.88 -19.85 -1.99
C LYS A 294 -4.02 -18.86 -1.77
N THR A 295 -3.84 -17.61 -2.17
CA THR A 295 -4.86 -16.56 -2.01
C THR A 295 -6.24 -16.99 -2.50
N ALA A 296 -6.33 -17.60 -3.68
CA ALA A 296 -7.60 -18.09 -4.21
C ALA A 296 -8.25 -19.22 -3.37
N GLN A 297 -7.43 -20.14 -2.82
CA GLN A 297 -7.91 -21.22 -1.93
C GLN A 297 -8.37 -20.65 -0.59
N TYR A 298 -7.62 -19.70 -0.04
CA TYR A 298 -7.98 -18.99 1.17
C TYR A 298 -9.32 -18.26 1.03
N GLU A 299 -9.49 -17.44 -0.02
CA GLU A 299 -10.76 -16.75 -0.32
C GLU A 299 -11.91 -17.74 -0.47
N GLN A 300 -11.71 -18.88 -1.15
CA GLN A 300 -12.71 -19.92 -1.31
C GLN A 300 -13.10 -20.54 0.04
N LYS A 301 -12.12 -20.82 0.93
CA LYS A 301 -12.40 -21.33 2.28
C LYS A 301 -13.22 -20.33 3.08
N LEU A 302 -12.86 -19.04 3.08
CA LEU A 302 -13.63 -17.98 3.76
C LEU A 302 -15.06 -17.88 3.21
N SER A 303 -15.22 -17.86 1.88
CA SER A 303 -16.53 -17.75 1.21
C SER A 303 -17.45 -18.95 1.45
N SER A 304 -16.91 -20.13 1.74
CA SER A 304 -17.70 -21.35 1.92
C SER A 304 -18.46 -21.44 3.24
N GLY A 305 -18.30 -20.47 4.15
CA GLY A 305 -18.92 -20.50 5.48
C GLY A 305 -18.34 -21.53 6.44
N THR A 306 -17.28 -22.26 6.05
CA THR A 306 -16.63 -23.31 6.86
C THR A 306 -15.60 -22.77 7.85
N ILE A 307 -15.30 -21.46 7.78
CA ILE A 307 -14.31 -20.78 8.62
C ILE A 307 -15.01 -19.78 9.54
N PHE A 308 -14.61 -19.79 10.81
CA PHE A 308 -15.09 -18.81 11.79
C PHE A 308 -14.21 -17.57 11.86
N SER A 309 -12.88 -17.73 11.83
CA SER A 309 -11.94 -16.63 12.02
C SER A 309 -10.72 -16.73 11.10
N THR A 310 -10.12 -15.58 10.83
CA THR A 310 -8.80 -15.47 10.19
C THR A 310 -8.03 -14.30 10.78
N ALA A 311 -6.72 -14.23 10.50
CA ALA A 311 -5.83 -13.13 10.86
C ALA A 311 -5.38 -12.42 9.59
N ASP A 312 -5.92 -11.22 9.31
CA ASP A 312 -5.66 -10.51 8.05
C ASP A 312 -5.96 -9.01 8.15
N ALA A 313 -5.66 -8.26 7.08
CA ALA A 313 -6.20 -6.93 6.86
C ALA A 313 -7.69 -7.02 6.51
N PHE A 314 -8.51 -6.18 7.14
CA PHE A 314 -9.97 -6.34 7.07
C PHE A 314 -10.53 -6.22 5.64
N TRP A 315 -9.91 -5.44 4.77
CA TRP A 315 -10.33 -5.30 3.37
C TRP A 315 -10.10 -6.57 2.51
N ASN A 316 -9.20 -7.47 2.93
CA ASN A 316 -8.96 -8.73 2.23
C ASN A 316 -10.14 -9.70 2.34
N ALA A 317 -11.03 -9.50 3.31
CA ALA A 317 -12.28 -10.24 3.41
C ALA A 317 -13.42 -9.69 2.54
N GLY A 318 -13.21 -8.61 1.78
CA GLY A 318 -14.28 -7.93 1.04
C GLY A 318 -15.03 -8.85 0.06
N LYS A 319 -14.30 -9.61 -0.76
CA LYS A 319 -14.91 -10.58 -1.70
C LYS A 319 -15.59 -11.76 -0.99
N PRO A 320 -14.96 -12.44 -0.02
CA PRO A 320 -15.65 -13.43 0.81
C PRO A 320 -16.91 -12.88 1.51
N ASN A 321 -16.85 -11.69 2.07
CA ASN A 321 -17.98 -11.04 2.72
C ASN A 321 -19.16 -10.80 1.77
N ALA A 322 -18.90 -10.36 0.55
CA ALA A 322 -19.94 -10.18 -0.45
C ALA A 322 -20.69 -11.51 -0.74
N ILE A 323 -19.94 -12.61 -0.91
CA ILE A 323 -20.52 -13.95 -1.15
C ILE A 323 -21.32 -14.41 0.07
N LEU A 324 -20.76 -14.31 1.27
CA LEU A 324 -21.44 -14.73 2.51
C LEU A 324 -22.75 -13.98 2.75
N LYS A 325 -22.80 -12.69 2.39
CA LYS A 325 -24.04 -11.88 2.45
C LYS A 325 -25.09 -12.39 1.49
N GLU A 326 -24.73 -12.68 0.26
CA GLU A 326 -25.65 -13.20 -0.77
C GLU A 326 -26.21 -14.57 -0.39
N GLU A 327 -25.35 -15.44 0.17
CA GLU A 327 -25.68 -16.81 0.56
C GLU A 327 -26.27 -16.94 1.97
N ALA A 328 -26.43 -15.83 2.69
CA ALA A 328 -26.96 -15.86 4.05
C ALA A 328 -28.37 -16.47 4.10
N LYS A 329 -28.55 -17.51 4.92
CA LYS A 329 -29.83 -18.22 5.06
C LYS A 329 -30.96 -17.31 5.56
N ASP A 330 -30.63 -16.40 6.46
CA ASP A 330 -31.52 -15.35 6.94
C ASP A 330 -31.13 -14.01 6.31
N GLN A 331 -31.84 -13.61 5.26
CA GLN A 331 -31.57 -12.38 4.55
C GLN A 331 -31.82 -11.12 5.37
N THR A 332 -32.59 -11.21 6.48
CA THR A 332 -32.76 -10.08 7.40
C THR A 332 -31.53 -9.80 8.25
N LYS A 333 -30.62 -10.80 8.37
CA LYS A 333 -29.36 -10.73 9.12
C LYS A 333 -28.11 -10.82 8.23
N LYS A 334 -28.27 -10.71 6.91
CA LYS A 334 -27.15 -10.87 5.95
C LYS A 334 -25.95 -9.97 6.27
N GLU A 335 -26.16 -8.79 6.84
CA GLU A 335 -25.09 -7.88 7.23
C GLU A 335 -24.24 -8.41 8.40
N GLU A 336 -24.71 -9.41 9.12
CA GLU A 336 -23.99 -10.08 10.19
C GLU A 336 -23.19 -11.29 9.68
N ALA A 337 -23.61 -11.86 8.54
CA ALA A 337 -22.95 -13.00 7.90
C ALA A 337 -21.65 -12.60 7.19
N GLN A 338 -20.82 -11.79 7.85
CA GLN A 338 -19.57 -11.25 7.34
C GLN A 338 -18.47 -11.40 8.39
N PHE A 339 -17.23 -11.33 7.93
CA PHE A 339 -16.06 -11.19 8.79
C PHE A 339 -15.88 -9.73 9.18
N PHE A 340 -15.79 -9.47 10.48
CA PHE A 340 -15.50 -8.17 11.07
C PHE A 340 -14.21 -8.22 11.88
N PRO A 341 -13.42 -7.13 11.92
CA PRO A 341 -12.16 -7.09 12.65
C PRO A 341 -12.36 -6.84 14.13
N TYR A 342 -11.71 -7.65 14.93
CA TYR A 342 -11.75 -7.58 16.40
C TYR A 342 -10.34 -7.56 16.98
N LYS A 343 -10.22 -6.91 18.15
CA LYS A 343 -9.03 -6.92 18.97
C LYS A 343 -9.05 -8.16 19.87
N VAL A 344 -7.96 -8.93 19.81
CA VAL A 344 -7.67 -9.98 20.80
C VAL A 344 -6.40 -9.58 21.52
N VAL A 345 -6.38 -9.68 22.84
CA VAL A 345 -5.26 -9.23 23.69
C VAL A 345 -4.64 -10.44 24.37
N ALA A 346 -3.33 -10.58 24.24
CA ALA A 346 -2.58 -11.64 24.91
C ALA A 346 -2.52 -11.42 26.43
N ASP A 347 -2.35 -12.50 27.17
CA ASP A 347 -2.27 -12.45 28.62
C ASP A 347 -1.12 -11.54 29.07
N GLY A 348 -1.39 -10.67 30.03
CA GLY A 348 -0.41 -9.71 30.56
C GLY A 348 -0.11 -8.50 29.66
N VAL A 349 -0.75 -8.39 28.49
CA VAL A 349 -0.63 -7.21 27.61
C VAL A 349 -1.71 -6.20 27.95
N ASP A 350 -1.33 -4.93 28.09
CA ASP A 350 -2.26 -3.82 28.20
C ASP A 350 -3.00 -3.64 26.86
N PRO A 351 -4.34 -3.66 26.81
CA PRO A 351 -5.10 -3.44 25.58
C PRO A 351 -4.72 -2.16 24.80
N ALA A 352 -4.30 -1.10 25.51
CA ALA A 352 -3.84 0.16 24.93
C ALA A 352 -2.43 0.07 24.30
N LYS A 353 -1.70 -1.03 24.51
CA LYS A 353 -0.35 -1.27 23.99
C LYS A 353 -0.33 -2.34 22.91
N THR A 354 -1.47 -2.71 22.38
CA THR A 354 -1.58 -3.59 21.23
C THR A 354 -1.17 -2.84 19.95
N THR A 355 -0.64 -3.55 18.94
CA THR A 355 0.02 -2.94 17.76
C THR A 355 -0.53 -3.48 16.45
N PHE A 356 -1.86 -3.56 16.29
CA PHE A 356 -2.51 -4.09 15.09
C PHE A 356 -2.44 -3.16 13.88
N GLY A 357 -2.17 -1.88 14.07
CA GLY A 357 -2.17 -0.86 13.02
C GLY A 357 -0.78 -0.29 12.73
N PRO A 358 0.25 -1.11 12.39
CA PRO A 358 1.54 -0.57 11.95
C PRO A 358 1.36 0.16 10.62
N LYS A 359 1.73 1.44 10.54
CA LYS A 359 1.57 2.25 9.34
C LYS A 359 2.73 3.22 9.19
N SER A 360 3.34 3.23 8.02
CA SER A 360 4.34 4.25 7.73
C SER A 360 3.68 5.57 7.36
N SER A 361 4.09 6.65 8.01
CA SER A 361 3.69 8.00 7.62
C SER A 361 4.29 8.46 6.29
N LEU A 362 5.13 7.65 5.65
CA LEU A 362 5.83 7.95 4.39
C LEU A 362 5.35 7.07 3.22
N GLY A 363 4.24 6.34 3.35
CA GLY A 363 3.75 5.44 2.32
C GLY A 363 4.71 4.28 2.04
N TRP A 364 4.64 3.73 0.82
CA TRP A 364 5.43 2.55 0.44
C TRP A 364 6.41 2.81 -0.70
N ASP A 365 6.18 3.85 -1.54
CA ASP A 365 7.03 4.21 -2.66
C ASP A 365 7.60 5.61 -2.54
N GLY A 366 8.74 5.81 -3.22
CA GLY A 366 9.30 7.11 -3.51
C GLY A 366 9.12 7.48 -4.97
N ILE A 367 8.57 8.67 -5.23
CA ILE A 367 8.46 9.24 -6.58
C ILE A 367 9.69 10.12 -6.82
N GLY A 368 10.56 9.67 -7.71
CA GLY A 368 11.82 10.35 -8.02
C GLY A 368 11.88 10.87 -9.45
N ILE A 369 12.68 11.93 -9.65
CA ILE A 369 13.07 12.44 -10.97
C ILE A 369 14.40 11.79 -11.33
N SER A 370 14.43 11.12 -12.46
CA SER A 370 15.64 10.45 -12.95
C SER A 370 16.71 11.48 -13.33
N LYS A 371 17.97 11.10 -13.17
CA LYS A 371 19.12 11.90 -13.61
C LYS A 371 19.16 12.07 -15.13
N SER A 372 18.52 11.19 -15.90
CA SER A 372 18.40 11.26 -17.34
C SER A 372 17.32 12.24 -17.83
N ASN A 373 16.41 12.68 -16.94
CA ASN A 373 15.36 13.66 -17.29
C ASN A 373 15.98 14.95 -17.83
N LYS A 374 15.47 15.43 -18.97
CA LYS A 374 16.01 16.61 -19.67
C LYS A 374 15.40 17.93 -19.20
N ASP A 375 14.26 17.87 -18.49
CA ASP A 375 13.56 19.04 -17.97
C ASP A 375 13.09 18.79 -16.51
N PRO A 376 14.02 18.71 -15.55
CA PRO A 376 13.68 18.45 -14.16
C PRO A 376 12.86 19.58 -13.52
N VAL A 377 12.89 20.79 -14.08
CA VAL A 377 12.06 21.91 -13.62
C VAL A 377 10.59 21.63 -13.95
N ARG A 378 10.29 21.21 -15.18
CA ARG A 378 8.92 20.81 -15.55
C ARG A 378 8.45 19.59 -14.79
N ALA A 379 9.35 18.65 -14.52
CA ALA A 379 9.04 17.46 -13.76
C ALA A 379 8.66 17.80 -12.31
N ILE A 380 9.40 18.70 -11.62
CA ILE A 380 9.05 19.09 -10.25
C ILE A 380 7.79 19.95 -10.21
N GLN A 381 7.54 20.82 -11.19
CA GLN A 381 6.30 21.59 -11.30
C GLN A 381 5.08 20.69 -11.50
N PHE A 382 5.23 19.62 -12.27
CA PHE A 382 4.19 18.59 -12.41
C PHE A 382 3.90 17.90 -11.06
N LEU A 383 4.92 17.47 -10.34
CA LEU A 383 4.76 16.85 -9.02
C LEU A 383 4.20 17.84 -7.99
N ASP A 384 4.55 19.13 -8.09
CA ASP A 384 4.03 20.19 -7.24
C ASP A 384 2.52 20.39 -7.46
N PHE A 385 2.06 20.39 -8.71
CA PHE A 385 0.63 20.41 -9.00
C PHE A 385 -0.09 19.20 -8.42
N LEU A 386 0.46 17.98 -8.58
CA LEU A 386 -0.17 16.79 -7.98
C LEU A 386 -0.22 16.85 -6.45
N ALA A 387 0.77 17.48 -5.83
CA ALA A 387 0.81 17.67 -4.38
C ALA A 387 -0.14 18.77 -3.89
N SER A 388 -0.57 19.70 -4.75
CA SER A 388 -1.51 20.75 -4.35
C SER A 388 -2.86 20.19 -3.92
N GLU A 389 -3.65 20.95 -3.14
CA GLU A 389 -5.01 20.53 -2.75
C GLU A 389 -5.89 20.20 -3.97
N GLU A 390 -5.80 21.03 -5.02
CA GLU A 390 -6.48 20.78 -6.30
C GLU A 390 -6.05 19.45 -6.92
N GLY A 391 -4.74 19.16 -6.94
CA GLY A 391 -4.19 17.90 -7.44
C GLY A 391 -4.65 16.70 -6.63
N GLN A 392 -4.72 16.83 -5.29
CA GLN A 392 -5.22 15.77 -4.41
C GLN A 392 -6.67 15.40 -4.73
N TYR A 393 -7.58 16.40 -4.82
CA TYR A 393 -8.96 16.14 -5.18
C TYR A 393 -9.09 15.60 -6.60
N LEU A 394 -8.34 16.14 -7.57
CA LEU A 394 -8.35 15.62 -8.94
C LEU A 394 -7.95 14.14 -9.00
N LEU A 395 -6.90 13.73 -8.32
CA LEU A 395 -6.43 12.33 -8.30
C LEU A 395 -7.39 11.40 -7.56
N MET A 396 -8.03 11.87 -6.48
CA MET A 396 -8.74 11.01 -5.55
C MET A 396 -10.27 11.14 -5.62
N TRP A 397 -10.79 12.24 -6.15
CA TRP A 397 -12.23 12.50 -6.36
C TRP A 397 -12.62 12.62 -7.82
N GLY A 398 -11.63 12.88 -8.70
CA GLY A 398 -11.85 13.07 -10.13
C GLY A 398 -12.17 14.51 -10.50
N VAL A 399 -12.79 14.68 -11.65
CA VAL A 399 -13.03 15.98 -12.29
C VAL A 399 -14.30 16.62 -11.72
N GLU A 400 -14.20 17.88 -11.29
CA GLU A 400 -15.33 18.71 -10.85
C GLU A 400 -16.39 18.82 -11.96
N GLY A 401 -17.66 18.81 -11.58
CA GLY A 401 -18.79 18.82 -12.50
C GLY A 401 -19.06 17.48 -13.19
N VAL A 402 -18.06 16.59 -13.25
CA VAL A 402 -18.18 15.24 -13.82
C VAL A 402 -18.38 14.19 -12.73
N HIS A 403 -17.53 14.18 -11.72
CA HIS A 403 -17.49 13.15 -10.68
C HIS A 403 -17.97 13.68 -9.31
N TRP A 404 -17.86 14.96 -9.08
CA TRP A 404 -18.27 15.65 -7.86
C TRP A 404 -18.66 17.09 -8.15
N ASP A 405 -19.38 17.71 -7.23
CA ASP A 405 -19.74 19.12 -7.26
C ASP A 405 -19.41 19.78 -5.93
N MET A 406 -19.17 21.11 -5.94
CA MET A 406 -19.09 21.89 -4.72
C MET A 406 -20.50 22.23 -4.23
N LYS A 407 -20.86 21.86 -2.99
CA LYS A 407 -22.14 22.19 -2.34
C LYS A 407 -21.90 22.71 -0.94
N ASP A 408 -22.43 23.87 -0.62
CA ASP A 408 -22.29 24.52 0.70
C ASP A 408 -20.83 24.60 1.17
N GLY A 409 -19.90 24.86 0.23
CA GLY A 409 -18.47 24.98 0.49
C GLY A 409 -17.76 23.65 0.75
N LYS A 410 -18.37 22.51 0.42
CA LYS A 410 -17.79 21.16 0.57
C LYS A 410 -17.83 20.38 -0.72
N HIS A 411 -16.84 19.53 -0.91
CA HIS A 411 -16.84 18.54 -1.98
C HIS A 411 -17.93 17.48 -1.72
N VAL A 412 -18.78 17.25 -2.71
CA VAL A 412 -19.85 16.25 -2.65
C VAL A 412 -19.77 15.34 -3.88
N PRO A 413 -19.52 14.05 -3.71
CA PRO A 413 -19.41 13.13 -4.85
C PRO A 413 -20.77 12.91 -5.48
N LYS A 414 -20.80 12.65 -6.78
CA LYS A 414 -22.02 12.22 -7.45
C LYS A 414 -22.33 10.77 -7.06
N PRO A 415 -23.61 10.41 -6.84
CA PRO A 415 -23.99 9.07 -6.40
C PRO A 415 -23.45 7.95 -7.30
N GLU A 416 -23.43 8.18 -8.62
CA GLU A 416 -22.93 7.21 -9.60
C GLU A 416 -21.45 6.87 -9.43
N VAL A 417 -20.65 7.75 -8.81
CA VAL A 417 -19.24 7.49 -8.50
C VAL A 417 -19.13 6.45 -7.39
N LEU A 418 -19.86 6.65 -6.29
CA LEU A 418 -19.87 5.72 -5.15
C LEU A 418 -20.44 4.35 -5.55
N GLU A 419 -21.55 4.36 -6.33
CA GLU A 419 -22.15 3.13 -6.86
C GLU A 419 -21.21 2.41 -7.83
N GLY A 420 -20.49 3.15 -8.69
CA GLY A 420 -19.51 2.60 -9.61
C GLY A 420 -18.40 1.82 -8.88
N PHE A 421 -17.86 2.40 -7.81
CA PHE A 421 -16.87 1.74 -6.97
C PHE A 421 -17.41 0.53 -6.21
N LYS A 422 -18.64 0.62 -5.67
CA LYS A 422 -19.32 -0.52 -5.02
C LYS A 422 -19.51 -1.70 -5.97
N LYS A 423 -19.84 -1.41 -7.25
CA LYS A 423 -20.09 -2.45 -8.26
C LYS A 423 -18.84 -3.09 -8.81
N ASP A 424 -17.83 -2.30 -9.14
CA ASP A 424 -16.56 -2.75 -9.73
C ASP A 424 -15.46 -1.76 -9.40
N TRP A 425 -14.82 -1.98 -8.26
CA TRP A 425 -13.80 -1.07 -7.75
C TRP A 425 -12.64 -0.86 -8.75
N GLY A 426 -12.09 -1.96 -9.26
CA GLY A 426 -10.94 -1.91 -10.17
C GLY A 426 -11.28 -1.33 -11.54
N GLY A 427 -12.37 -1.79 -12.13
CA GLY A 427 -12.81 -1.31 -13.45
C GLY A 427 -13.27 0.13 -13.42
N TYR A 428 -13.96 0.57 -12.35
CA TYR A 428 -14.37 1.97 -12.23
C TYR A 428 -13.17 2.90 -12.00
N SER A 429 -12.23 2.52 -11.14
CA SER A 429 -10.97 3.25 -10.93
C SER A 429 -10.18 3.41 -12.25
N LEU A 430 -10.04 2.33 -13.02
CA LEU A 430 -9.38 2.36 -14.32
C LEU A 430 -10.10 3.29 -15.31
N LYS A 431 -11.42 3.17 -15.41
CA LYS A 431 -12.24 3.94 -16.34
C LYS A 431 -12.27 5.43 -16.01
N SER A 432 -12.44 5.80 -14.76
CA SER A 432 -12.55 7.19 -14.31
C SER A 432 -11.18 7.86 -14.09
N GLY A 433 -10.20 7.10 -13.64
CA GLY A 433 -8.92 7.57 -13.13
C GLY A 433 -8.93 7.92 -11.65
N ILE A 434 -10.10 7.93 -11.02
CA ILE A 434 -10.22 8.23 -9.58
C ILE A 434 -9.49 7.16 -8.78
N ARG A 435 -8.58 7.60 -7.88
CA ARG A 435 -7.77 6.72 -7.02
C ARG A 435 -6.90 5.70 -7.80
N LYS A 436 -6.68 5.98 -9.09
CA LYS A 436 -5.84 5.16 -9.96
C LYS A 436 -4.37 5.56 -9.85
N TRP A 437 -4.11 6.85 -9.81
CA TRP A 437 -2.79 7.46 -9.81
C TRP A 437 -2.46 7.92 -8.38
N THR A 438 -1.92 7.01 -7.57
CA THR A 438 -1.67 7.25 -6.15
C THR A 438 -0.26 7.84 -5.93
N TRP A 439 -0.03 8.99 -6.54
CA TRP A 439 1.24 9.73 -6.45
C TRP A 439 1.06 10.97 -5.57
N THR A 440 1.95 11.17 -4.60
CA THR A 440 1.97 12.33 -3.70
C THR A 440 0.68 12.53 -2.88
N ILE A 441 -0.02 11.47 -2.52
CA ILE A 441 -1.31 11.55 -1.81
C ILE A 441 -1.10 11.81 -0.32
N LYS A 442 -1.80 12.82 0.21
CA LYS A 442 -1.83 13.16 1.63
C LYS A 442 -2.96 12.43 2.34
N ASN A 443 -2.68 11.84 3.49
CA ASN A 443 -3.71 11.37 4.40
C ASN A 443 -4.41 12.55 5.10
N GLY A 444 -5.68 12.38 5.39
CA GLY A 444 -6.48 13.36 6.13
C GLY A 444 -7.42 14.18 5.26
N PRO A 445 -8.03 15.21 5.83
CA PRO A 445 -8.97 16.09 5.13
C PRO A 445 -8.26 17.23 4.39
N GLY A 446 -8.93 17.74 3.37
CA GLY A 446 -8.63 19.03 2.76
C GLY A 446 -9.15 20.22 3.57
N SER A 447 -9.07 21.41 2.99
CA SER A 447 -9.42 22.68 3.65
C SER A 447 -10.89 22.79 4.03
N ASP A 448 -11.79 22.13 3.30
CA ASP A 448 -13.23 22.09 3.57
C ASP A 448 -13.64 20.98 4.56
N GLY A 449 -12.68 20.20 5.06
CA GLY A 449 -12.89 19.11 5.99
C GLY A 449 -13.32 17.79 5.33
N THR A 450 -13.47 17.72 4.00
CA THR A 450 -13.69 16.43 3.31
C THR A 450 -12.37 15.66 3.18
N PRO A 451 -12.37 14.32 3.29
CA PRO A 451 -11.15 13.54 3.20
C PRO A 451 -10.60 13.55 1.77
N TYR A 452 -9.27 13.61 1.61
CA TYR A 452 -8.68 13.43 0.28
C TYR A 452 -9.01 12.06 -0.31
N ASP A 453 -8.99 10.98 0.47
CA ASP A 453 -9.39 9.65 -0.01
C ASP A 453 -10.92 9.49 -0.01
N LEU A 454 -11.56 9.85 -1.13
CA LEU A 454 -13.00 9.70 -1.33
C LEU A 454 -13.48 8.27 -0.98
N ILE A 455 -12.87 7.27 -1.62
CA ILE A 455 -13.39 5.89 -1.56
C ILE A 455 -13.06 5.22 -0.23
N GLY A 456 -11.93 5.57 0.37
CA GLY A 456 -11.52 4.95 1.62
C GLY A 456 -12.04 5.64 2.87
N ARG A 457 -12.54 6.90 2.78
CA ARG A 457 -12.82 7.73 3.98
C ARG A 457 -14.10 8.54 3.96
N TYR A 458 -14.70 8.79 2.81
CA TYR A 458 -15.90 9.62 2.73
C TYR A 458 -17.15 8.88 3.21
N GLU A 459 -17.37 7.67 2.71
CA GLU A 459 -18.38 6.73 3.20
C GLU A 459 -17.73 5.40 3.49
N THR A 460 -17.81 4.95 4.73
CA THR A 460 -17.31 3.65 5.17
C THR A 460 -18.46 2.65 5.24
N ASP A 461 -18.17 1.38 4.99
CA ASP A 461 -19.12 0.31 5.22
C ASP A 461 -19.09 -0.14 6.69
N LYS A 462 -20.03 -0.96 7.10
CA LYS A 462 -20.14 -1.46 8.47
C LYS A 462 -18.87 -2.21 8.93
N VAL A 463 -18.13 -2.85 8.01
CA VAL A 463 -16.90 -3.57 8.35
C VAL A 463 -15.79 -2.58 8.67
N ALA A 464 -15.62 -1.54 7.84
CA ALA A 464 -14.65 -0.47 8.08
C ALA A 464 -14.99 0.35 9.34
N ASP A 465 -16.27 0.66 9.57
CA ASP A 465 -16.72 1.35 10.78
C ASP A 465 -16.34 0.58 12.05
N LEU A 466 -16.57 -0.74 12.03
CA LEU A 466 -16.25 -1.58 13.17
C LEU A 466 -14.73 -1.77 13.32
N ALA A 467 -13.97 -1.78 12.19
CA ALA A 467 -12.51 -1.78 12.23
C ALA A 467 -11.98 -0.54 12.93
N ILE A 468 -12.45 0.64 12.55
CA ILE A 468 -12.06 1.90 13.18
C ILE A 468 -12.43 1.88 14.66
N LYS A 469 -13.68 1.52 14.98
CA LYS A 469 -14.15 1.45 16.38
C LYS A 469 -13.30 0.53 17.25
N ASN A 470 -12.93 -0.64 16.73
CA ASN A 470 -12.28 -1.69 17.51
C ASN A 470 -10.76 -1.57 17.58
N LEU A 471 -10.12 -0.94 16.60
CA LEU A 471 -8.68 -1.07 16.38
C LEU A 471 -7.96 0.27 16.07
N ALA A 472 -8.65 1.41 15.94
CA ALA A 472 -7.99 2.68 15.58
C ALA A 472 -6.93 3.11 16.61
N ASP A 473 -7.17 2.83 17.89
CA ASP A 473 -6.27 3.11 19.02
C ASP A 473 -4.96 2.29 18.98
N THR A 474 -4.89 1.28 18.10
CA THR A 474 -3.71 0.43 17.93
C THR A 474 -2.78 0.90 16.82
N SER A 475 -3.15 1.97 16.11
CA SER A 475 -2.37 2.51 14.99
C SER A 475 -1.16 3.27 15.48
N PHE A 476 -0.01 3.02 14.87
CA PHE A 476 1.24 3.69 15.20
C PHE A 476 2.11 3.89 13.96
N ASP A 477 2.98 4.93 14.02
CA ASP A 477 3.89 5.25 12.92
C ASP A 477 5.12 4.32 12.91
N THR A 478 5.28 3.56 11.84
CA THR A 478 6.46 2.72 11.64
C THR A 478 7.62 3.44 10.95
N ALA A 479 7.41 4.65 10.45
CA ALA A 479 8.43 5.39 9.71
C ALA A 479 9.80 5.48 10.43
N PRO A 480 9.88 5.63 11.78
CA PRO A 480 11.14 5.57 12.49
C PRO A 480 11.94 4.27 12.29
N TYR A 481 11.23 3.19 12.06
CA TYR A 481 11.78 1.83 11.92
C TYR A 481 11.83 1.32 10.48
N ASP A 482 11.29 2.08 9.51
CA ASP A 482 11.28 1.65 8.12
C ASP A 482 12.70 1.59 7.56
N ASN A 483 13.02 0.50 6.86
CA ASN A 483 14.25 0.39 6.08
C ASN A 483 15.54 0.69 6.89
N LEU A 484 15.63 0.17 8.11
CA LEU A 484 16.86 0.24 8.92
C LEU A 484 17.94 -0.72 8.42
N GLY A 485 17.62 -1.58 7.48
CA GLY A 485 18.54 -2.57 6.91
C GLY A 485 19.73 -1.95 6.17
N PRO A 486 20.71 -2.78 5.84
CA PRO A 486 21.91 -2.38 5.11
C PRO A 486 21.58 -2.00 3.67
N SER A 487 22.40 -1.13 3.09
CA SER A 487 22.29 -0.78 1.66
C SER A 487 22.56 -2.00 0.77
N GLY A 488 21.81 -2.09 -0.33
CA GLY A 488 21.98 -3.16 -1.30
C GLY A 488 23.39 -3.23 -1.88
N GLY A 489 23.86 -4.46 -2.18
CA GLY A 489 25.20 -4.71 -2.72
C GLY A 489 26.29 -4.83 -1.65
N THR A 490 25.97 -4.67 -0.37
CA THR A 490 26.92 -4.87 0.74
C THR A 490 26.89 -6.33 1.23
N PRO A 491 27.95 -6.82 1.89
CA PRO A 491 27.94 -8.12 2.55
C PRO A 491 26.80 -8.26 3.56
N GLU A 492 26.46 -7.18 4.26
CA GLU A 492 25.36 -7.11 5.23
C GLU A 492 24.00 -7.31 4.57
N ALA A 493 23.81 -6.85 3.32
CA ALA A 493 22.57 -7.11 2.56
C ALA A 493 22.37 -8.61 2.29
N ILE A 494 23.44 -9.37 2.05
CA ILE A 494 23.40 -10.83 1.90
C ILE A 494 23.03 -11.49 3.25
N MET A 495 23.56 -10.97 4.36
CA MET A 495 23.20 -11.44 5.71
C MET A 495 21.72 -11.19 5.98
N GLN A 496 21.21 -10.00 5.62
CA GLN A 496 19.79 -9.65 5.77
C GLN A 496 18.89 -10.60 4.98
N GLN A 497 19.23 -10.87 3.73
CA GLN A 497 18.47 -11.84 2.92
C GLN A 497 18.46 -13.21 3.59
N LYS A 498 19.58 -13.67 4.12
CA LYS A 498 19.68 -14.97 4.79
C LYS A 498 18.85 -15.03 6.06
N VAL A 499 18.86 -13.96 6.86
CA VAL A 499 18.02 -13.84 8.07
C VAL A 499 16.52 -13.87 7.71
N ASN A 500 16.12 -13.16 6.65
CA ASN A 500 14.73 -13.18 6.17
C ASN A 500 14.29 -14.58 5.68
N GLU A 501 15.16 -15.29 4.95
CA GLU A 501 14.92 -16.68 4.54
C GLU A 501 14.75 -17.62 5.74
N LEU A 502 15.54 -17.45 6.78
CA LEU A 502 15.45 -18.23 8.02
C LEU A 502 14.12 -17.96 8.74
N SER A 503 13.73 -16.69 8.87
CA SER A 503 12.43 -16.33 9.43
C SER A 503 11.28 -17.02 8.69
N SER A 504 11.25 -16.88 7.37
CA SER A 504 10.20 -17.48 6.51
C SER A 504 10.18 -19.01 6.60
N LYS A 505 11.35 -19.65 6.68
CA LYS A 505 11.50 -21.12 6.80
C LYS A 505 11.01 -21.63 8.14
N TYR A 506 11.31 -20.93 9.24
CA TYR A 506 11.05 -21.43 10.59
C TYR A 506 9.66 -21.09 11.10
N PHE A 507 9.08 -19.95 10.72
CA PHE A 507 7.79 -19.52 11.21
C PHE A 507 6.69 -20.60 11.10
N PRO A 508 6.36 -21.12 9.91
CA PRO A 508 5.32 -22.15 9.82
C PRO A 508 5.71 -23.44 10.55
N ARG A 509 7.00 -23.78 10.59
CA ARG A 509 7.48 -25.00 11.27
C ARG A 509 7.33 -24.91 12.78
N MET A 510 7.53 -23.74 13.37
CA MET A 510 7.30 -23.48 14.80
C MET A 510 5.82 -23.58 15.14
N VAL A 511 4.96 -22.93 14.34
CA VAL A 511 3.51 -22.98 14.55
C VAL A 511 2.98 -24.41 14.45
N MET A 512 3.46 -25.19 13.47
CA MET A 512 3.00 -26.55 13.19
C MET A 512 3.80 -27.64 13.95
N ALA A 513 4.64 -27.26 14.89
CA ALA A 513 5.40 -28.24 15.69
C ALA A 513 4.44 -29.14 16.50
N PRO A 514 4.80 -30.42 16.75
CA PRO A 514 3.92 -31.37 17.41
C PRO A 514 3.59 -31.03 18.87
N ASN A 515 4.38 -30.17 19.48
CA ASN A 515 4.19 -29.67 20.84
C ASN A 515 5.03 -28.40 21.08
N GLU A 516 4.74 -27.70 22.17
CA GLU A 516 5.44 -26.47 22.57
C GLU A 516 6.97 -26.66 22.70
N GLY A 517 7.43 -27.77 23.29
CA GLY A 517 8.85 -28.04 23.46
C GLY A 517 9.62 -28.11 22.13
N GLU A 518 9.01 -28.70 21.10
CA GLU A 518 9.60 -28.72 19.76
C GLU A 518 9.52 -27.35 19.07
N ALA A 519 8.45 -26.58 19.32
CA ALA A 519 8.34 -25.20 18.82
C ALA A 519 9.46 -24.32 19.40
N VAL A 520 9.73 -24.42 20.70
CA VAL A 520 10.81 -23.70 21.39
C VAL A 520 12.18 -24.10 20.85
N LYS A 521 12.45 -25.40 20.66
CA LYS A 521 13.71 -25.88 20.06
C LYS A 521 13.92 -25.33 18.64
N LEU A 522 12.85 -25.28 17.84
CA LEU A 522 12.91 -24.69 16.49
C LEU A 522 13.22 -23.20 16.53
N TYR A 523 12.64 -22.48 17.50
CA TYR A 523 12.93 -21.06 17.72
C TYR A 523 14.39 -20.83 18.12
N GLU A 524 14.89 -21.57 19.10
CA GLU A 524 16.29 -21.48 19.54
C GLU A 524 17.25 -21.78 18.38
N LYS A 525 16.95 -22.82 17.59
CA LYS A 525 17.71 -23.16 16.39
C LYS A 525 17.66 -22.05 15.34
N MET A 526 16.49 -21.44 15.12
CA MET A 526 16.34 -20.29 14.22
C MET A 526 17.25 -19.14 14.66
N LEU A 527 17.23 -18.77 15.94
CA LEU A 527 18.08 -17.72 16.47
C LEU A 527 19.57 -18.03 16.30
N GLN A 528 19.99 -19.27 16.58
CA GLN A 528 21.36 -19.70 16.39
C GLN A 528 21.81 -19.62 14.91
N GLU A 529 20.95 -20.08 13.97
CA GLU A 529 21.24 -19.98 12.53
C GLU A 529 21.26 -18.50 12.08
N MET A 530 20.38 -17.64 12.60
CA MET A 530 20.37 -16.19 12.31
C MET A 530 21.63 -15.49 12.86
N GLU A 531 22.08 -15.83 14.07
CA GLU A 531 23.34 -15.30 14.61
C GLU A 531 24.54 -15.72 13.75
N THR A 532 24.57 -16.98 13.31
CA THR A 532 25.59 -17.48 12.38
C THR A 532 25.55 -16.74 11.04
N ALA A 533 24.35 -16.37 10.57
CA ALA A 533 24.15 -15.58 9.36
C ALA A 533 24.52 -14.09 9.52
N GLY A 534 24.75 -13.61 10.75
CA GLY A 534 25.20 -12.25 11.03
C GLY A 534 24.16 -11.34 11.67
N LEU A 535 23.14 -11.86 12.33
CA LEU A 535 22.07 -11.07 12.95
C LEU A 535 22.59 -9.96 13.86
N SER A 536 23.55 -10.25 14.76
CA SER A 536 24.16 -9.25 15.64
C SER A 536 24.90 -8.13 14.89
N LYS A 537 25.41 -8.40 13.68
CA LYS A 537 26.02 -7.35 12.84
C LYS A 537 24.93 -6.48 12.21
N LEU A 538 23.83 -7.08 11.78
CA LEU A 538 22.68 -6.36 11.24
C LEU A 538 22.06 -5.43 12.28
N GLU A 539 21.94 -5.88 13.53
CA GLU A 539 21.40 -5.07 14.63
C GLU A 539 22.25 -3.82 14.91
N LYS A 540 23.57 -3.89 14.71
CA LYS A 540 24.43 -2.70 14.74
C LYS A 540 24.10 -1.75 13.60
N VAL A 541 23.90 -2.25 12.38
CA VAL A 541 23.47 -1.44 11.23
C VAL A 541 22.10 -0.80 11.49
N TYR A 542 21.14 -1.56 12.03
CA TYR A 542 19.82 -1.00 12.39
C TYR A 542 19.96 0.13 13.41
N THR A 543 20.76 -0.06 14.46
CA THR A 543 21.00 0.94 15.51
C THR A 543 21.64 2.20 14.93
N GLU A 544 22.68 2.05 14.11
CA GLU A 544 23.35 3.17 13.45
C GLU A 544 22.40 3.94 12.53
N ASN A 545 21.62 3.23 11.72
CA ASN A 545 20.67 3.85 10.80
C ASN A 545 19.50 4.53 11.54
N PHE A 546 19.03 3.93 12.62
CA PHE A 546 18.00 4.55 13.49
C PHE A 546 18.50 5.84 14.12
N THR A 547 19.72 5.82 14.68
CA THR A 547 20.35 6.99 15.30
C THR A 547 20.55 8.13 14.28
N LYS A 548 21.14 7.82 13.12
CA LYS A 548 21.32 8.79 12.03
C LYS A 548 19.99 9.39 11.58
N ARG A 549 18.96 8.57 11.45
CA ARG A 549 17.61 9.02 11.09
C ARG A 549 17.02 9.97 12.12
N ALA A 550 17.14 9.65 13.40
CA ALA A 550 16.65 10.50 14.48
C ALA A 550 17.37 11.87 14.49
N GLU A 551 18.62 11.95 14.05
CA GLU A 551 19.35 13.21 13.89
C GLU A 551 18.88 14.00 12.65
N LEU A 552 18.65 13.31 11.53
CA LEU A 552 18.18 13.94 10.29
C LEU A 552 16.76 14.52 10.38
N TRP A 553 15.94 13.96 11.27
CA TRP A 553 14.54 14.36 11.42
C TRP A 553 14.34 15.51 12.42
N LYS A 554 15.40 15.91 13.14
CA LYS A 554 15.40 17.12 13.98
C LYS A 554 15.46 18.39 13.11
#